data_d1a2e3ca91cca16623390d3d9181c92c
#
_entry.id   d1a2e3ca91cca16623390d3d9181c92c
#
_cell.length_a   1.000
_cell.length_b   1.000
_cell.length_c   1.000
_cell.angle_alpha   90.00
_cell.angle_beta   90.00
_cell.angle_gamma   90.00
#
_symmetry.space_group_name_H-M   'P 1'
#
loop_
_entity.id
_entity.type
_entity.pdbx_description
1 polymer ?
#
loop_
_entity_poly.entity_id
_entity_poly.type
_entity_poly.pdbx_seq_one_letter_code
_entity_poly.pdbx_strand_id
1 'polypeptide(L)'
;PPARARLWAKLAAGGRVDSLAAKIATPSANREVWDRISEGISAAEAAHKHSETADVAAVSGLPPLYAIPHMTVDHYPADIGLPAGRWRSNADSLTCFFTECFMDELAQRAGIEPMSFRLQHLTGQTRLARCLTTVGALGGWQGGAMGSGQGLAIHAMDGGFIAVLVEADMRSGRPRAKRITAVADLGAQPHPDIARQQVEG
;
A
#
# COMPACT_ATOMS: atom_id res chain seq x y z
N PRO A 1 12.10 2.07 6.08
CA PRO A 1 12.58 1.23 7.19
C PRO A 1 12.00 -0.18 7.10
N PRO A 2 12.60 -1.21 7.73
CA PRO A 2 12.00 -2.51 7.85
C PRO A 2 10.71 -2.44 8.66
N ALA A 3 9.76 -3.31 8.29
CA ALA A 3 8.47 -3.37 8.96
C ALA A 3 7.95 -4.81 9.00
N ARG A 4 7.14 -5.11 10.01
CA ARG A 4 6.40 -6.35 10.13
C ARG A 4 4.93 -6.02 10.37
N ALA A 5 4.05 -6.62 9.58
CA ALA A 5 2.61 -6.47 9.76
C ALA A 5 1.95 -7.80 10.12
N ARG A 6 0.86 -7.69 10.85
CA ARG A 6 -0.10 -8.77 11.06
C ARG A 6 -1.49 -8.19 10.80
N LEU A 7 -2.21 -8.81 9.89
CA LEU A 7 -3.54 -8.38 9.48
C LEU A 7 -4.56 -9.47 9.75
N TRP A 8 -5.76 -9.08 10.10
CA TRP A 8 -6.94 -9.94 10.26
C TRP A 8 -8.13 -9.27 9.60
N ALA A 9 -9.01 -10.07 9.04
CA ALA A 9 -10.27 -9.58 8.52
C ALA A 9 -11.37 -10.60 8.77
N LYS A 10 -12.60 -10.10 8.83
CA LYS A 10 -13.80 -10.90 8.81
C LYS A 10 -14.54 -10.63 7.52
N LEU A 11 -14.88 -11.71 6.82
CA LEU A 11 -15.75 -11.64 5.64
C LEU A 11 -17.20 -11.82 6.08
N ALA A 12 -18.08 -10.95 5.60
CA ALA A 12 -19.52 -11.07 5.72
C ALA A 12 -20.08 -12.02 4.65
N ALA A 13 -21.36 -12.31 4.71
CA ALA A 13 -22.07 -13.00 3.65
C ALA A 13 -21.90 -12.25 2.32
N GLY A 14 -21.67 -13.00 1.24
CA GLY A 14 -21.36 -12.41 -0.07
C GLY A 14 -19.89 -11.97 -0.26
N GLY A 15 -19.01 -12.31 0.69
CA GLY A 15 -17.56 -12.14 0.54
C GLY A 15 -17.04 -10.71 0.78
N ARG A 16 -17.88 -9.77 1.21
CA ARG A 16 -17.42 -8.41 1.55
C ARG A 16 -16.66 -8.41 2.86
N VAL A 17 -15.64 -7.57 2.96
CA VAL A 17 -14.91 -7.35 4.22
C VAL A 17 -15.80 -6.56 5.18
N ASP A 18 -16.13 -7.14 6.31
CA ASP A 18 -16.89 -6.53 7.40
C ASP A 18 -15.97 -5.77 8.36
N SER A 19 -14.86 -6.38 8.70
CA SER A 19 -13.87 -5.75 9.58
C SER A 19 -12.45 -6.11 9.18
N LEU A 20 -11.52 -5.16 9.42
CA LEU A 20 -10.10 -5.32 9.21
C LEU A 20 -9.33 -4.75 10.40
N ALA A 21 -8.39 -5.50 10.92
CA ALA A 21 -7.45 -5.03 11.93
C ALA A 21 -6.02 -5.22 11.43
N ALA A 22 -5.18 -4.20 11.60
CA ALA A 22 -3.76 -4.22 11.24
C ALA A 22 -2.91 -3.85 12.45
N LYS A 23 -1.90 -4.65 12.76
CA LYS A 23 -0.84 -4.33 13.71
C LYS A 23 0.47 -4.24 12.95
N ILE A 24 1.14 -3.09 13.02
CA ILE A 24 2.36 -2.83 12.27
C ILE A 24 3.47 -2.41 13.23
N ALA A 25 4.55 -3.17 13.23
CA ALA A 25 5.79 -2.82 13.93
C ALA A 25 6.77 -2.23 12.91
N THR A 26 7.17 -0.98 13.13
CA THR A 26 8.13 -0.23 12.30
C THR A 26 8.67 0.95 13.10
N PRO A 27 9.86 1.50 12.79
CA PRO A 27 10.36 2.70 13.44
C PRO A 27 9.45 3.92 13.26
N SER A 28 9.44 4.82 14.22
CA SER A 28 8.81 6.14 14.13
C SER A 28 9.68 7.10 13.30
N ALA A 29 9.96 6.71 12.06
CA ALA A 29 11.01 7.31 11.23
C ALA A 29 10.89 8.83 11.04
N ASN A 30 9.67 9.38 11.02
CA ASN A 30 9.45 10.83 10.90
C ASN A 30 9.87 11.56 12.18
N ARG A 31 9.50 11.04 13.34
CA ARG A 31 9.84 11.63 14.65
C ARG A 31 11.32 11.50 14.92
N GLU A 32 11.88 10.32 14.69
CA GLU A 32 13.31 10.07 14.88
C GLU A 32 14.19 10.98 14.02
N VAL A 33 13.84 11.19 12.75
CA VAL A 33 14.60 12.10 11.87
C VAL A 33 14.46 13.54 12.32
N TRP A 34 13.26 13.95 12.75
CA TRP A 34 13.00 15.32 13.20
C TRP A 34 13.84 15.64 14.46
N ASP A 35 13.83 14.77 15.45
CA ASP A 35 14.56 14.97 16.70
C ASP A 35 16.09 15.00 16.48
N ARG A 36 16.60 14.14 15.61
CA ARG A 36 18.03 14.19 15.22
C ARG A 36 18.43 15.51 14.57
N ILE A 37 17.53 16.09 13.76
CA ILE A 37 17.79 17.37 13.06
C ILE A 37 17.60 18.55 14.02
N SER A 38 16.53 18.56 14.81
CA SER A 38 16.16 19.73 15.64
C SER A 38 16.88 19.77 16.99
N GLU A 39 17.14 18.61 17.58
CA GLU A 39 17.74 18.51 18.93
C GLU A 39 19.21 18.05 18.89
N GLY A 40 19.69 17.56 17.74
CA GLY A 40 21.07 17.07 17.58
C GLY A 40 21.36 15.79 18.34
N ILE A 41 20.31 15.04 18.74
CA ILE A 41 20.48 13.78 19.49
C ILE A 41 20.90 12.62 18.57
N SER A 42 21.45 11.56 19.15
CA SER A 42 21.86 10.37 18.43
C SER A 42 20.64 9.58 17.90
N ALA A 43 20.86 8.69 16.93
CA ALA A 43 19.81 7.82 16.41
C ALA A 43 19.25 6.88 17.49
N ALA A 44 20.09 6.39 18.38
CA ALA A 44 19.67 5.52 19.49
C ALA A 44 18.79 6.27 20.50
N GLU A 45 19.15 7.50 20.85
CA GLU A 45 18.34 8.35 21.72
C GLU A 45 16.99 8.69 21.09
N ALA A 46 16.95 9.04 19.77
CA ALA A 46 15.73 9.32 19.06
C ALA A 46 14.80 8.09 18.99
N ALA A 47 15.33 6.91 18.70
CA ALA A 47 14.56 5.67 18.69
C ALA A 47 14.00 5.33 20.07
N HIS A 48 14.83 5.45 21.12
CA HIS A 48 14.40 5.21 22.49
C HIS A 48 13.31 6.19 22.96
N LYS A 49 13.45 7.48 22.62
CA LYS A 49 12.48 8.54 22.96
C LYS A 49 11.08 8.24 22.40
N HIS A 50 11.00 7.56 21.28
CA HIS A 50 9.73 7.24 20.60
C HIS A 50 9.30 5.77 20.72
N SER A 51 10.01 4.96 21.52
CA SER A 51 9.77 3.51 21.62
C SER A 51 8.41 3.10 22.19
N GLU A 52 7.75 4.00 22.93
CA GLU A 52 6.44 3.71 23.57
C GLU A 52 5.29 4.55 22.98
N THR A 53 5.56 5.38 21.99
CA THR A 53 4.55 6.30 21.45
C THR A 53 4.20 5.95 20.01
N ALA A 54 2.96 5.55 19.79
CA ALA A 54 2.47 5.29 18.44
C ALA A 54 2.57 6.54 17.54
N ASP A 55 3.01 6.34 16.31
CA ASP A 55 3.17 7.38 15.30
C ASP A 55 2.26 7.09 14.09
N VAL A 56 1.25 7.92 13.89
CA VAL A 56 0.32 7.79 12.76
C VAL A 56 1.06 7.92 11.41
N ALA A 57 2.09 8.74 11.35
CA ALA A 57 2.88 8.91 10.12
C ALA A 57 3.70 7.66 9.75
N ALA A 58 3.99 6.77 10.73
CA ALA A 58 4.68 5.52 10.47
C ALA A 58 3.80 4.45 9.80
N VAL A 59 2.49 4.69 9.74
CA VAL A 59 1.48 3.82 9.12
C VAL A 59 0.61 4.60 8.13
N SER A 60 1.10 5.70 7.57
CA SER A 60 0.39 6.44 6.51
C SER A 60 0.00 5.50 5.36
N GLY A 61 -1.11 5.78 4.68
CA GLY A 61 -1.72 4.85 3.73
C GLY A 61 -2.66 3.82 4.36
N LEU A 62 -2.75 3.78 5.71
CA LEU A 62 -3.79 3.08 6.45
C LEU A 62 -4.59 4.06 7.31
N PRO A 63 -5.93 3.90 7.37
CA PRO A 63 -6.75 2.94 6.65
C PRO A 63 -6.76 3.14 5.13
N PRO A 64 -6.84 2.06 4.32
CA PRO A 64 -6.98 2.18 2.88
C PRO A 64 -8.34 2.75 2.47
N LEU A 65 -8.47 3.22 1.22
CA LEU A 65 -9.72 3.80 0.71
C LEU A 65 -10.84 2.78 0.43
N TYR A 66 -10.67 1.55 0.86
CA TYR A 66 -11.74 0.56 0.77
C TYR A 66 -12.86 0.83 1.78
N ALA A 67 -14.11 0.70 1.34
CA ALA A 67 -15.28 0.85 2.19
C ALA A 67 -15.44 -0.38 3.13
N ILE A 68 -14.65 -0.40 4.19
CA ILE A 68 -14.67 -1.43 5.24
C ILE A 68 -15.33 -0.82 6.47
N PRO A 69 -16.47 -1.37 6.98
CA PRO A 69 -17.23 -0.74 8.05
C PRO A 69 -16.45 -0.58 9.37
N HIS A 70 -15.67 -1.58 9.72
CA HIS A 70 -14.93 -1.59 10.99
C HIS A 70 -13.44 -1.77 10.73
N MET A 71 -12.63 -0.77 11.13
CA MET A 71 -11.20 -0.81 10.88
C MET A 71 -10.42 -0.34 12.11
N THR A 72 -9.35 -1.08 12.43
CA THR A 72 -8.40 -0.72 13.48
C THR A 72 -6.99 -0.84 12.95
N VAL A 73 -6.17 0.18 13.21
CA VAL A 73 -4.74 0.19 12.84
C VAL A 73 -3.92 0.55 14.08
N ASP A 74 -3.08 -0.37 14.52
CA ASP A 74 -2.17 -0.18 15.64
C ASP A 74 -0.72 -0.09 15.13
N HIS A 75 -0.02 0.97 15.51
CA HIS A 75 1.42 1.12 15.32
C HIS A 75 2.17 0.70 16.58
N TYR A 76 3.18 -0.13 16.41
CA TYR A 76 4.14 -0.52 17.44
C TYR A 76 5.52 0.04 17.05
N PRO A 77 6.03 1.07 17.72
CA PRO A 77 7.37 1.58 17.47
C PRO A 77 8.39 0.47 17.64
N ALA A 78 9.29 0.34 16.70
CA ALA A 78 10.32 -0.69 16.71
C ALA A 78 11.71 -0.06 16.60
N ASP A 79 12.53 -0.26 17.63
CA ASP A 79 13.96 0.01 17.52
C ASP A 79 14.60 -1.10 16.69
N ILE A 80 15.23 -0.73 15.60
CA ILE A 80 15.88 -1.65 14.66
C ILE A 80 17.41 -1.59 14.77
N GLY A 81 17.95 -0.82 15.71
CA GLY A 81 19.39 -0.61 15.88
C GLY A 81 20.05 0.18 14.74
N LEU A 82 19.28 0.79 13.86
CA LEU A 82 19.73 1.58 12.71
C LEU A 82 18.98 2.91 12.66
N PRO A 83 19.64 4.00 12.23
CA PRO A 83 18.96 5.26 12.01
C PRO A 83 17.81 5.12 11.01
N ALA A 84 16.58 5.39 11.43
CA ALA A 84 15.45 5.47 10.55
C ALA A 84 15.28 6.88 9.98
N GLY A 85 14.65 7.00 8.81
CA GLY A 85 14.45 8.27 8.15
C GLY A 85 13.36 8.21 7.10
N ARG A 86 13.11 9.37 6.49
CA ARG A 86 12.07 9.54 5.48
C ARG A 86 12.63 9.25 4.08
N TRP A 87 11.83 8.59 3.28
CA TRP A 87 12.03 8.43 1.85
C TRP A 87 10.76 8.86 1.12
N ARG A 88 10.79 9.00 -0.20
CA ARG A 88 9.59 9.28 -1.01
C ARG A 88 8.49 8.28 -0.65
N SER A 89 7.25 8.75 -0.47
CA SER A 89 6.06 8.03 -0.01
C SER A 89 6.07 7.48 1.43
N ASN A 90 7.10 7.74 2.21
CA ASN A 90 7.15 7.31 3.63
C ASN A 90 6.66 5.87 3.87
N ALA A 91 5.66 5.73 4.77
CA ALA A 91 5.05 4.45 5.12
C ALA A 91 4.11 3.91 4.03
N ASP A 92 3.61 4.76 3.11
CA ASP A 92 2.66 4.34 2.08
C ASP A 92 3.18 3.20 1.21
N SER A 93 4.48 3.14 0.95
CA SER A 93 5.09 2.03 0.20
C SER A 93 4.92 0.68 0.88
N LEU A 94 5.08 0.63 2.20
CA LEU A 94 4.94 -0.61 2.98
C LEU A 94 3.47 -0.93 3.29
N THR A 95 2.66 0.07 3.61
CA THR A 95 1.25 -0.13 3.93
C THR A 95 0.44 -0.51 2.70
N CYS A 96 0.75 0.04 1.53
CA CYS A 96 0.19 -0.39 0.26
C CYS A 96 0.51 -1.86 -0.01
N PHE A 97 1.77 -2.28 0.15
CA PHE A 97 2.16 -3.68 -0.01
C PHE A 97 1.37 -4.61 0.92
N PHE A 98 1.29 -4.28 2.21
CA PHE A 98 0.56 -5.10 3.17
C PHE A 98 -0.93 -5.18 2.85
N THR A 99 -1.54 -4.05 2.51
CA THR A 99 -2.97 -3.98 2.19
C THR A 99 -3.30 -4.74 0.92
N GLU A 100 -2.58 -4.48 -0.17
CA GLU A 100 -2.91 -5.03 -1.48
C GLU A 100 -2.65 -6.53 -1.56
N CYS A 101 -1.57 -7.03 -0.94
CA CYS A 101 -1.36 -8.47 -0.80
C CYS A 101 -2.47 -9.12 0.05
N PHE A 102 -2.89 -8.47 1.14
CA PHE A 102 -3.96 -9.01 1.97
C PHE A 102 -5.32 -8.98 1.28
N MET A 103 -5.59 -7.95 0.44
CA MET A 103 -6.82 -7.92 -0.38
C MET A 103 -6.85 -9.07 -1.40
N ASP A 104 -5.71 -9.47 -1.96
CA ASP A 104 -5.63 -10.66 -2.83
C ASP A 104 -5.92 -11.94 -2.06
N GLU A 105 -5.38 -12.11 -0.85
CA GLU A 105 -5.68 -13.26 0.02
C GLU A 105 -7.16 -13.32 0.38
N LEU A 106 -7.78 -12.18 0.67
CA LEU A 106 -9.21 -12.09 0.99
C LEU A 106 -10.09 -12.39 -0.23
N ALA A 107 -9.72 -11.89 -1.42
CA ALA A 107 -10.40 -12.19 -2.66
C ALA A 107 -10.40 -13.71 -2.95
N GLN A 108 -9.24 -14.34 -2.78
CA GLN A 108 -9.11 -15.78 -2.93
C GLN A 108 -9.97 -16.55 -1.92
N ARG A 109 -9.97 -16.14 -0.65
CA ARG A 109 -10.83 -16.75 0.39
C ARG A 109 -12.32 -16.57 0.14
N ALA A 110 -12.70 -15.44 -0.44
CA ALA A 110 -14.08 -15.14 -0.83
C ALA A 110 -14.50 -15.85 -2.13
N GLY A 111 -13.56 -16.42 -2.88
CA GLY A 111 -13.81 -17.01 -4.21
C GLY A 111 -14.19 -15.95 -5.25
N ILE A 112 -13.75 -14.71 -5.07
CA ILE A 112 -14.05 -13.57 -5.94
C ILE A 112 -12.77 -13.17 -6.68
N GLU A 113 -12.92 -12.84 -7.95
CA GLU A 113 -11.83 -12.36 -8.80
C GLU A 113 -11.22 -11.07 -8.21
N PRO A 114 -9.87 -10.93 -8.14
CA PRO A 114 -9.20 -9.88 -7.38
C PRO A 114 -9.56 -8.44 -7.77
N MET A 115 -9.78 -8.14 -9.05
CA MET A 115 -10.23 -6.81 -9.48
C MET A 115 -11.68 -6.55 -9.06
N SER A 116 -12.54 -7.52 -9.28
CA SER A 116 -13.96 -7.46 -8.90
C SER A 116 -14.11 -7.31 -7.39
N PHE A 117 -13.28 -8.03 -6.62
CA PHE A 117 -13.22 -7.90 -5.16
C PHE A 117 -12.87 -6.48 -4.72
N ARG A 118 -11.87 -5.84 -5.34
CA ARG A 118 -11.53 -4.44 -5.05
C ARG A 118 -12.64 -3.49 -5.43
N LEU A 119 -13.22 -3.64 -6.64
CA LEU A 119 -14.28 -2.77 -7.12
C LEU A 119 -15.52 -2.76 -6.20
N GLN A 120 -15.92 -3.91 -5.65
CA GLN A 120 -17.05 -3.96 -4.72
C GLN A 120 -16.77 -3.23 -3.38
N HIS A 121 -15.49 -2.98 -3.05
CA HIS A 121 -15.09 -2.24 -1.84
C HIS A 121 -14.71 -0.78 -2.13
N LEU A 122 -14.79 -0.29 -3.37
CA LEU A 122 -14.46 1.09 -3.74
C LEU A 122 -15.71 1.99 -3.81
N THR A 123 -16.71 1.74 -2.97
CA THR A 123 -17.94 2.56 -2.91
C THR A 123 -17.57 4.02 -2.66
N GLY A 124 -18.01 4.93 -3.55
CA GLY A 124 -17.70 6.35 -3.48
C GLY A 124 -16.31 6.75 -4.03
N GLN A 125 -15.44 5.81 -4.34
CA GLN A 125 -14.10 6.05 -4.86
C GLN A 125 -14.04 5.94 -6.39
N THR A 126 -14.86 6.72 -7.10
CA THR A 126 -15.04 6.60 -8.54
C THR A 126 -13.77 6.83 -9.37
N ARG A 127 -12.90 7.76 -8.92
CA ARG A 127 -11.61 8.03 -9.60
C ARG A 127 -10.68 6.83 -9.49
N LEU A 128 -10.55 6.25 -8.31
CA LEU A 128 -9.71 5.07 -8.08
C LEU A 128 -10.26 3.84 -8.80
N ALA A 129 -11.58 3.63 -8.78
CA ALA A 129 -12.23 2.56 -9.52
C ALA A 129 -12.00 2.68 -11.04
N ARG A 130 -12.02 3.91 -11.57
CA ARG A 130 -11.69 4.17 -12.98
C ARG A 130 -10.21 3.85 -13.28
N CYS A 131 -9.27 4.24 -12.41
CA CYS A 131 -7.87 3.85 -12.57
C CYS A 131 -7.73 2.33 -12.63
N LEU A 132 -8.38 1.61 -11.73
CA LEU A 132 -8.33 0.15 -11.65
C LEU A 132 -8.90 -0.53 -12.90
N THR A 133 -10.07 -0.12 -13.36
CA THR A 133 -10.67 -0.70 -14.58
C THR A 133 -9.86 -0.36 -15.83
N THR A 134 -9.33 0.85 -15.91
CA THR A 134 -8.50 1.28 -17.04
C THR A 134 -7.17 0.52 -17.09
N VAL A 135 -6.49 0.33 -15.96
CA VAL A 135 -5.23 -0.43 -15.94
C VAL A 135 -5.44 -1.89 -16.32
N GLY A 136 -6.56 -2.47 -15.90
CA GLY A 136 -6.94 -3.83 -16.30
C GLY A 136 -7.14 -3.95 -17.81
N ALA A 137 -7.86 -3.00 -18.42
CA ALA A 137 -8.07 -2.99 -19.86
C ALA A 137 -6.77 -2.80 -20.65
N LEU A 138 -5.95 -1.81 -20.26
CA LEU A 138 -4.67 -1.52 -20.93
C LEU A 138 -3.62 -2.61 -20.73
N GLY A 139 -3.57 -3.19 -19.54
CA GLY A 139 -2.62 -4.25 -19.18
C GLY A 139 -3.04 -5.65 -19.63
N GLY A 140 -4.28 -5.84 -20.11
CA GLY A 140 -4.81 -7.15 -20.51
C GLY A 140 -4.98 -8.08 -19.31
N TRP A 141 -5.66 -7.59 -18.25
CA TRP A 141 -5.95 -8.37 -17.05
C TRP A 141 -6.68 -9.68 -17.35
N GLN A 142 -6.21 -10.78 -16.85
CA GLN A 142 -6.71 -12.14 -17.09
C GLN A 142 -7.48 -12.72 -15.88
N GLY A 143 -8.02 -11.87 -15.02
CA GLY A 143 -8.83 -12.29 -13.88
C GLY A 143 -8.06 -12.96 -12.75
N GLY A 144 -6.73 -12.78 -12.68
CA GLY A 144 -5.90 -13.45 -11.66
C GLY A 144 -5.83 -14.95 -11.84
N ALA A 145 -6.02 -15.43 -13.09
CA ALA A 145 -5.95 -16.86 -13.39
C ALA A 145 -4.60 -17.45 -12.97
N MET A 146 -4.63 -18.64 -12.42
CA MET A 146 -3.43 -19.34 -11.99
C MET A 146 -2.45 -19.49 -13.17
N GLY A 147 -1.20 -19.10 -12.96
CA GLY A 147 -0.16 -19.14 -13.99
C GLY A 147 -0.13 -17.95 -14.93
N SER A 148 -1.05 -16.98 -14.83
CA SER A 148 -1.00 -15.73 -15.62
C SER A 148 0.23 -14.88 -15.29
N GLY A 149 0.79 -15.03 -14.09
CA GLY A 149 1.88 -14.20 -13.59
C GLY A 149 1.49 -12.72 -13.40
N GLN A 150 0.19 -12.43 -13.35
CA GLN A 150 -0.31 -11.06 -13.21
C GLN A 150 -0.73 -10.77 -11.77
N GLY A 151 -0.45 -9.55 -11.33
CA GLY A 151 -0.93 -8.97 -10.07
C GLY A 151 -1.32 -7.52 -10.28
N LEU A 152 -2.27 -7.03 -9.49
CA LEU A 152 -2.70 -5.64 -9.50
C LEU A 152 -2.77 -5.06 -8.10
N ALA A 153 -2.52 -3.75 -8.00
CA ALA A 153 -2.59 -2.99 -6.77
C ALA A 153 -3.12 -1.59 -7.05
N ILE A 154 -3.72 -0.99 -6.04
CA ILE A 154 -4.19 0.39 -6.08
C ILE A 154 -3.70 1.16 -4.87
N HIS A 155 -3.53 2.46 -5.03
CA HIS A 155 -3.18 3.33 -3.91
C HIS A 155 -3.71 4.74 -4.13
N ALA A 156 -3.83 5.48 -3.03
CA ALA A 156 -4.15 6.89 -3.07
C ALA A 156 -3.35 7.64 -2.00
N MET A 157 -2.81 8.79 -2.39
CA MET A 157 -2.01 9.66 -1.54
C MET A 157 -2.20 11.12 -1.98
N ASP A 158 -2.43 12.00 -1.02
CA ASP A 158 -2.52 13.46 -1.27
C ASP A 158 -3.50 13.87 -2.39
N GLY A 159 -4.63 13.15 -2.51
CA GLY A 159 -5.65 13.40 -3.54
C GLY A 159 -5.31 12.86 -4.93
N GLY A 160 -4.18 12.24 -5.10
CA GLY A 160 -3.81 11.45 -6.28
C GLY A 160 -4.23 9.99 -6.13
N PHE A 161 -4.49 9.32 -7.24
CA PHE A 161 -4.91 7.92 -7.32
C PHE A 161 -4.06 7.19 -8.34
N ILE A 162 -3.69 5.97 -8.05
CA ILE A 162 -2.93 5.13 -8.97
C ILE A 162 -3.41 3.69 -8.92
N ALA A 163 -3.40 3.03 -10.06
CA ALA A 163 -3.56 1.59 -10.20
C ALA A 163 -2.41 1.04 -11.04
N VAL A 164 -1.88 -0.09 -10.63
CA VAL A 164 -0.75 -0.75 -11.30
C VAL A 164 -1.10 -2.20 -11.56
N LEU A 165 -0.80 -2.66 -12.76
CA LEU A 165 -0.83 -4.07 -13.13
C LEU A 165 0.58 -4.50 -13.53
N VAL A 166 1.08 -5.54 -12.89
CA VAL A 166 2.39 -6.13 -13.18
C VAL A 166 2.19 -7.52 -13.78
N GLU A 167 2.85 -7.76 -14.89
CA GLU A 167 3.04 -9.09 -15.45
C GLU A 167 4.47 -9.54 -15.13
N ALA A 168 4.61 -10.68 -14.50
CA ALA A 168 5.89 -11.24 -14.08
C ALA A 168 6.08 -12.67 -14.58
N ASP A 169 7.31 -13.06 -14.78
CA ASP A 169 7.70 -14.45 -15.03
C ASP A 169 8.72 -14.93 -13.99
N MET A 170 8.94 -16.25 -13.95
CA MET A 170 9.99 -16.85 -13.13
C MET A 170 11.23 -17.07 -13.96
N ARG A 171 12.31 -16.36 -13.67
CA ARG A 171 13.62 -16.53 -14.31
C ARG A 171 14.66 -16.97 -13.28
N SER A 172 15.28 -18.11 -13.54
CA SER A 172 16.31 -18.68 -12.65
C SER A 172 15.83 -18.77 -11.18
N GLY A 173 14.57 -19.17 -10.95
CA GLY A 173 13.98 -19.31 -9.63
C GLY A 173 13.63 -17.98 -8.94
N ARG A 174 13.69 -16.85 -9.64
CA ARG A 174 13.34 -15.52 -9.10
C ARG A 174 12.25 -14.85 -9.93
N PRO A 175 11.26 -14.21 -9.29
CA PRO A 175 10.27 -13.42 -10.02
C PRO A 175 10.93 -12.20 -10.67
N ARG A 176 10.56 -11.91 -11.92
CA ARG A 176 10.98 -10.74 -12.68
C ARG A 176 9.78 -10.08 -13.33
N ALA A 177 9.64 -8.78 -13.13
CA ALA A 177 8.64 -8.01 -13.85
C ALA A 177 8.98 -8.02 -15.35
N LYS A 178 8.02 -8.42 -16.17
CA LYS A 178 8.09 -8.42 -17.62
C LYS A 178 7.48 -7.16 -18.20
N ARG A 179 6.35 -6.74 -17.63
CA ARG A 179 5.63 -5.54 -18.01
C ARG A 179 4.97 -4.92 -16.78
N ILE A 180 5.06 -3.60 -16.69
CA ILE A 180 4.35 -2.80 -15.68
C ILE A 180 3.44 -1.83 -16.45
N THR A 181 2.16 -1.85 -16.15
CA THR A 181 1.18 -0.91 -16.67
C THR A 181 0.65 -0.11 -15.50
N ALA A 182 0.73 1.22 -15.57
CA ALA A 182 0.23 2.11 -14.53
C ALA A 182 -0.80 3.09 -15.10
N VAL A 183 -1.84 3.37 -14.34
CA VAL A 183 -2.83 4.41 -14.62
C VAL A 183 -2.93 5.29 -13.38
N ALA A 184 -2.64 6.57 -13.54
CA ALA A 184 -2.70 7.55 -12.46
C ALA A 184 -3.69 8.67 -12.78
N ASP A 185 -4.47 9.08 -11.78
CA ASP A 185 -5.29 10.28 -11.80
C ASP A 185 -4.77 11.22 -10.72
N LEU A 186 -3.93 12.15 -11.13
CA LEU A 186 -3.22 13.09 -10.25
C LEU A 186 -3.91 14.48 -10.20
N GLY A 187 -5.12 14.59 -10.77
CA GLY A 187 -5.81 15.88 -10.90
C GLY A 187 -5.17 16.77 -11.97
N ALA A 188 -5.29 18.09 -11.79
CA ALA A 188 -4.68 19.05 -12.71
C ALA A 188 -3.15 19.00 -12.64
N GLN A 189 -2.52 18.77 -13.79
CA GLN A 189 -1.07 18.66 -13.90
C GLN A 189 -0.50 19.86 -14.65
N PRO A 190 0.20 20.78 -13.99
CA PRO A 190 0.84 21.90 -14.68
C PRO A 190 1.99 21.45 -15.57
N HIS A 191 2.57 20.28 -15.31
CA HIS A 191 3.67 19.72 -16.10
C HIS A 191 3.51 18.21 -16.30
N PRO A 192 2.73 17.77 -17.32
CA PRO A 192 2.40 16.35 -17.55
C PRO A 192 3.62 15.44 -17.74
N ASP A 193 4.67 15.92 -18.40
CA ASP A 193 5.88 15.12 -18.65
C ASP A 193 6.64 14.80 -17.36
N ILE A 194 6.74 15.75 -16.44
CA ILE A 194 7.35 15.51 -15.12
C ILE A 194 6.48 14.53 -14.34
N ALA A 195 5.15 14.69 -14.36
CA ALA A 195 4.24 13.76 -13.71
C ALA A 195 4.43 12.33 -14.24
N ARG A 196 4.54 12.17 -15.55
CA ARG A 196 4.83 10.88 -16.20
C ARG A 196 6.15 10.28 -15.71
N GLN A 197 7.24 11.06 -15.73
CA GLN A 197 8.55 10.62 -15.26
C GLN A 197 8.51 10.17 -13.78
N GLN A 198 7.72 10.83 -12.93
CA GLN A 198 7.56 10.44 -11.53
C GLN A 198 6.79 9.12 -11.36
N VAL A 199 5.91 8.77 -12.29
CA VAL A 199 5.18 7.48 -12.29
C VAL A 199 6.05 6.36 -12.87
N GLU A 200 6.82 6.64 -13.91
CA GLU A 200 7.70 5.67 -14.58
C GLU A 200 8.97 5.35 -13.78
N GLY A 201 9.45 6.27 -12.95
CA GLY A 201 10.60 6.10 -12.05
C GLY A 201 11.88 6.76 -12.53
#